data_8f4a05e4a78f83dec49d177d6c1db329
#
_entry.id   8f4a05e4a78f83dec49d177d6c1db329
#
_cell.length_a   1.000
_cell.length_b   1.000
_cell.length_c   1.000
_cell.angle_alpha   90.00
_cell.angle_beta   90.00
_cell.angle_gamma   90.00
#
_symmetry.space_group_name_H-M   'P 1'
#
loop_
_entity.id
_entity.type
_entity.pdbx_description
1 polymer ?
#
loop_
_entity_poly.entity_id
_entity_poly.type
_entity_poly.pdbx_seq_one_letter_code
_entity_poly.pdbx_strand_id
1 'polypeptide(L)'
;MFTDLNRFVQKTSKSLNILYDHRDMLSGFTMEVTEQVPVFKGMIDKEKLTIPIRSDKLFTLSTLYDANEELIGAKLERPDTKEYKDTLTQAVTYWNAVSAVIHDWRKVKNGSVRAPALRQEKINTHSVVLRALGGLGKAVIDAYPNEWEARFVALRDIDWRKSVGNKVNPQWENDCINTGSVLSNRQARVATLAVLKDKVGLDLSGPESQFKSKRAAAAAA
;
A
#
# COMPACT_ATOMS: atom_id res chain seq x y z
N MET A 1 44.64 -11.50 -3.24
CA MET A 1 43.95 -11.42 -1.93
C MET A 1 42.80 -10.41 -1.85
N PHE A 2 42.65 -9.46 -2.76
CA PHE A 2 41.53 -8.49 -2.78
C PHE A 2 40.29 -8.94 -3.58
N THR A 3 40.37 -10.00 -4.38
CA THR A 3 39.32 -10.46 -5.28
C THR A 3 38.25 -11.31 -4.59
N ASP A 4 38.54 -11.91 -3.44
CA ASP A 4 37.60 -12.80 -2.74
C ASP A 4 36.63 -12.06 -1.80
N LEU A 5 37.02 -10.87 -1.32
CA LEU A 5 36.17 -10.06 -0.45
C LEU A 5 34.91 -9.51 -1.18
N ASN A 6 34.97 -9.33 -2.49
CA ASN A 6 33.86 -8.83 -3.28
C ASN A 6 32.89 -9.91 -3.80
N ARG A 7 33.24 -11.19 -3.67
CA ARG A 7 32.38 -12.32 -4.12
C ARG A 7 31.16 -12.54 -3.24
N PHE A 8 31.10 -11.99 -2.04
CA PHE A 8 30.03 -12.20 -1.07
C PHE A 8 29.35 -10.90 -0.59
N VAL A 9 29.46 -9.80 -1.34
CA VAL A 9 28.66 -8.60 -1.04
C VAL A 9 27.18 -8.93 -1.27
N GLN A 10 26.51 -9.38 -0.23
CA GLN A 10 25.04 -9.44 -0.24
C GLN A 10 24.52 -8.02 -0.40
N LYS A 11 23.81 -7.76 -1.50
CA LYS A 11 23.10 -6.49 -1.66
C LYS A 11 22.13 -6.32 -0.50
N THR A 12 22.28 -5.23 0.24
CA THR A 12 21.34 -4.85 1.30
C THR A 12 19.92 -4.76 0.74
N SER A 13 18.92 -5.17 1.51
CA SER A 13 17.53 -5.04 1.08
C SER A 13 17.13 -3.56 0.98
N LYS A 14 16.16 -3.23 0.11
CA LYS A 14 15.63 -1.86 0.03
C LYS A 14 15.14 -1.37 1.39
N SER A 15 14.54 -2.23 2.21
CA SER A 15 14.10 -1.88 3.57
C SER A 15 15.28 -1.48 4.48
N LEU A 16 16.40 -2.22 4.42
CA LEU A 16 17.60 -1.86 5.17
C LEU A 16 18.22 -0.55 4.68
N ASN A 17 18.25 -0.32 3.36
CA ASN A 17 18.74 0.94 2.82
C ASN A 17 17.90 2.11 3.34
N ILE A 18 16.57 2.02 3.30
CA ILE A 18 15.66 3.03 3.85
C ILE A 18 15.92 3.24 5.35
N LEU A 19 16.09 2.16 6.11
CA LEU A 19 16.32 2.25 7.57
C LEU A 19 17.59 3.04 7.93
N TYR A 20 18.65 2.94 7.11
CA TYR A 20 19.97 3.55 7.39
C TYR A 20 20.29 4.76 6.51
N ASP A 21 19.47 5.10 5.52
CA ASP A 21 19.71 6.27 4.68
C ASP A 21 19.14 7.54 5.32
N HIS A 22 19.95 8.17 6.16
CA HIS A 22 19.59 9.44 6.80
C HIS A 22 19.63 10.66 5.85
N ARG A 23 20.04 10.49 4.59
CA ARG A 23 20.08 11.56 3.59
C ARG A 23 18.79 11.63 2.78
N ASP A 24 18.09 10.52 2.68
CA ASP A 24 16.79 10.45 2.00
C ASP A 24 15.67 10.91 2.94
N MET A 25 15.09 12.07 2.64
CA MET A 25 14.04 12.65 3.46
C MET A 25 12.79 11.78 3.52
N LEU A 26 12.47 11.05 2.45
CA LEU A 26 11.33 10.14 2.43
C LEU A 26 11.55 8.92 3.32
N SER A 27 12.80 8.49 3.50
CA SER A 27 13.16 7.44 4.46
C SER A 27 12.82 7.88 5.89
N GLY A 28 13.29 9.05 6.32
CA GLY A 28 12.99 9.63 7.63
C GLY A 28 11.47 9.81 7.83
N PHE A 29 10.80 10.41 6.85
CA PHE A 29 9.35 10.58 6.83
C PHE A 29 8.59 9.26 7.00
N THR A 30 9.00 8.22 6.27
CA THR A 30 8.37 6.90 6.35
C THR A 30 8.56 6.26 7.72
N MET A 31 9.71 6.48 8.35
CA MET A 31 9.94 6.02 9.73
C MET A 31 9.03 6.76 10.71
N GLU A 32 8.84 8.06 10.57
CA GLU A 32 7.94 8.84 11.42
C GLU A 32 6.47 8.39 11.23
N VAL A 33 6.03 8.18 9.99
CA VAL A 33 4.69 7.60 9.71
C VAL A 33 4.53 6.22 10.37
N THR A 34 5.58 5.37 10.30
CA THR A 34 5.56 4.03 10.94
C THR A 34 5.33 4.11 12.45
N GLU A 35 5.92 5.09 13.12
CA GLU A 35 5.81 5.24 14.58
C GLU A 35 4.53 5.96 15.02
N GLN A 36 4.02 6.91 14.20
CA GLN A 36 2.86 7.72 14.54
C GLN A 36 1.51 7.08 14.16
N VAL A 37 1.50 6.18 13.16
CA VAL A 37 0.26 5.47 12.76
C VAL A 37 0.13 4.19 13.59
N PRO A 38 -0.86 4.07 14.48
CA PRO A 38 -0.98 2.96 15.45
C PRO A 38 -0.98 1.57 14.79
N VAL A 39 -1.61 1.43 13.61
CA VAL A 39 -1.68 0.15 12.92
C VAL A 39 -0.34 -0.28 12.32
N PHE A 40 0.56 0.64 12.01
CA PHE A 40 1.89 0.34 11.48
C PHE A 40 2.93 0.10 12.57
N LYS A 41 2.77 0.74 13.73
CA LYS A 41 3.72 0.64 14.82
C LYS A 41 3.91 -0.82 15.26
N GLY A 42 5.13 -1.33 15.11
CA GLY A 42 5.48 -2.72 15.40
C GLY A 42 4.97 -3.74 14.38
N MET A 43 4.24 -3.33 13.33
CA MET A 43 3.68 -4.21 12.29
C MET A 43 4.43 -4.12 10.94
N ILE A 44 5.45 -3.28 10.85
CA ILE A 44 6.31 -3.11 9.69
C ILE A 44 7.59 -3.93 9.86
N ASP A 45 7.94 -4.73 8.85
CA ASP A 45 9.25 -5.40 8.76
C ASP A 45 10.27 -4.39 8.18
N LYS A 46 11.25 -4.02 9.02
CA LYS A 46 12.24 -2.99 8.68
C LYS A 46 13.48 -3.54 7.96
N GLU A 47 13.60 -4.85 7.84
CA GLU A 47 14.81 -5.49 7.31
C GLU A 47 14.57 -6.22 5.99
N LYS A 48 13.44 -6.87 5.84
CA LYS A 48 13.18 -7.77 4.72
C LYS A 48 12.63 -7.03 3.50
N LEU A 49 13.00 -7.49 2.32
CA LEU A 49 12.40 -7.04 1.06
C LEU A 49 11.01 -7.65 0.85
N THR A 50 10.83 -8.89 1.29
CA THR A 50 9.57 -9.64 1.20
C THR A 50 9.26 -10.22 2.58
N ILE A 51 8.00 -10.13 2.98
CA ILE A 51 7.56 -10.65 4.27
C ILE A 51 7.61 -12.19 4.26
N PRO A 52 8.32 -12.82 5.20
CA PRO A 52 8.28 -14.27 5.34
C PRO A 52 6.85 -14.78 5.60
N ILE A 53 6.53 -15.95 5.07
CA ILE A 53 5.17 -16.53 5.15
C ILE A 53 4.63 -16.55 6.58
N ARG A 54 5.46 -16.88 7.57
CA ARG A 54 5.07 -17.00 8.99
C ARG A 54 5.19 -15.70 9.79
N SER A 55 5.65 -14.62 9.18
CA SER A 55 5.85 -13.33 9.88
C SER A 55 4.52 -12.72 10.32
N ASP A 56 4.47 -12.19 11.53
CA ASP A 56 3.30 -11.47 12.05
C ASP A 56 3.29 -9.99 11.63
N LYS A 57 4.22 -9.55 10.78
CA LYS A 57 4.23 -8.20 10.21
C LYS A 57 3.20 -8.06 9.09
N LEU A 58 2.64 -6.86 8.93
CA LEU A 58 1.69 -6.56 7.85
C LEU A 58 2.39 -6.22 6.54
N PHE A 59 3.38 -5.33 6.59
CA PHE A 59 4.07 -4.81 5.40
C PHE A 59 5.57 -4.72 5.64
N THR A 60 6.34 -4.57 4.56
CA THR A 60 7.76 -4.19 4.64
C THR A 60 7.90 -2.67 4.65
N LEU A 61 9.00 -2.17 5.21
CA LEU A 61 9.32 -0.75 5.21
C LEU A 61 9.43 -0.19 3.78
N SER A 62 10.02 -0.97 2.86
CA SER A 62 10.12 -0.59 1.45
C SER A 62 8.75 -0.43 0.78
N THR A 63 7.77 -1.26 1.14
CA THR A 63 6.40 -1.12 0.60
C THR A 63 5.71 0.14 1.13
N LEU A 64 5.88 0.45 2.42
CA LEU A 64 5.32 1.66 3.00
C LEU A 64 6.01 2.92 2.47
N TYR A 65 7.32 2.86 2.22
CA TYR A 65 8.08 3.93 1.56
C TYR A 65 7.49 4.23 0.18
N ASP A 66 7.33 3.21 -0.67
CA ASP A 66 6.74 3.37 -2.00
C ASP A 66 5.30 3.91 -1.94
N ALA A 67 4.53 3.50 -0.93
CA ALA A 67 3.16 3.98 -0.74
C ALA A 67 3.12 5.46 -0.28
N ASN A 68 4.06 5.88 0.56
CA ASN A 68 4.20 7.27 0.96
C ASN A 68 4.69 8.15 -0.20
N GLU A 69 5.60 7.65 -1.03
CA GLU A 69 6.02 8.33 -2.28
C GLU A 69 4.82 8.62 -3.18
N GLU A 70 3.95 7.63 -3.38
CA GLU A 70 2.71 7.79 -4.17
C GLU A 70 1.71 8.76 -3.50
N LEU A 71 1.62 8.74 -2.17
CA LEU A 71 0.71 9.60 -1.41
C LEU A 71 1.14 11.07 -1.47
N ILE A 72 2.43 11.34 -1.32
CA ILE A 72 2.97 12.69 -1.31
C ILE A 72 2.99 13.27 -2.73
N GLY A 73 3.44 12.47 -3.71
CA GLY A 73 3.48 12.84 -5.12
C GLY A 73 4.39 14.04 -5.46
N ALA A 74 5.15 14.55 -4.49
CA ALA A 74 6.03 15.70 -4.62
C ALA A 74 7.32 15.49 -3.83
N LYS A 75 8.30 16.35 -4.05
CA LYS A 75 9.54 16.36 -3.25
C LYS A 75 9.23 16.88 -1.84
N LEU A 76 9.69 16.15 -0.84
CA LEU A 76 9.58 16.58 0.56
C LEU A 76 10.53 17.76 0.85
N GLU A 77 10.05 18.69 1.65
CA GLU A 77 10.86 19.73 2.26
C GLU A 77 11.66 19.18 3.45
N ARG A 78 12.55 20.02 4.01
CA ARG A 78 13.40 19.61 5.16
C ARG A 78 12.53 19.39 6.41
N PRO A 79 12.93 18.44 7.30
CA PRO A 79 12.15 18.05 8.48
C PRO A 79 11.84 19.19 9.48
N ASP A 80 12.64 20.26 9.50
CA ASP A 80 12.46 21.42 10.37
C ASP A 80 11.40 22.40 9.85
N THR A 81 10.98 22.30 8.59
CA THR A 81 10.02 23.20 7.97
C THR A 81 8.58 22.93 8.40
N LYS A 82 7.73 23.95 8.27
CA LYS A 82 6.29 23.81 8.51
C LYS A 82 5.65 22.90 7.47
N GLU A 83 6.05 23.03 6.22
CA GLU A 83 5.53 22.27 5.08
C GLU A 83 5.76 20.76 5.27
N TYR A 84 6.93 20.36 5.78
CA TYR A 84 7.19 18.95 6.12
C TYR A 84 6.24 18.44 7.22
N LYS A 85 6.08 19.23 8.29
CA LYS A 85 5.23 18.86 9.43
C LYS A 85 3.77 18.77 9.05
N ASP A 86 3.29 19.67 8.19
CA ASP A 86 1.94 19.65 7.66
C ASP A 86 1.72 18.41 6.77
N THR A 87 2.68 18.09 5.89
CA THR A 87 2.65 16.89 5.05
C THR A 87 2.66 15.60 5.89
N LEU A 88 3.49 15.55 6.94
CA LEU A 88 3.53 14.41 7.86
C LEU A 88 2.19 14.23 8.59
N THR A 89 1.64 15.32 9.12
CA THR A 89 0.34 15.31 9.79
C THR A 89 -0.76 14.81 8.85
N GLN A 90 -0.77 15.28 7.62
CA GLN A 90 -1.73 14.82 6.60
C GLN A 90 -1.56 13.34 6.29
N ALA A 91 -0.33 12.85 6.13
CA ALA A 91 -0.07 11.43 5.86
C ALA A 91 -0.48 10.54 7.04
N VAL A 92 -0.20 10.96 8.28
CA VAL A 92 -0.63 10.24 9.49
C VAL A 92 -2.17 10.19 9.58
N THR A 93 -2.84 11.32 9.35
CA THR A 93 -4.31 11.40 9.31
C THR A 93 -4.87 10.48 8.23
N TYR A 94 -4.28 10.51 7.04
CA TYR A 94 -4.66 9.66 5.91
C TYR A 94 -4.57 8.17 6.26
N TRP A 95 -3.43 7.69 6.74
CA TRP A 95 -3.26 6.27 7.07
C TRP A 95 -4.13 5.82 8.25
N ASN A 96 -4.43 6.72 9.18
CA ASN A 96 -5.40 6.46 10.24
C ASN A 96 -6.82 6.28 9.67
N ALA A 97 -7.25 7.13 8.74
CA ALA A 97 -8.54 7.01 8.07
C ALA A 97 -8.63 5.71 7.25
N VAL A 98 -7.59 5.36 6.48
CA VAL A 98 -7.51 4.07 5.76
C VAL A 98 -7.63 2.88 6.72
N SER A 99 -6.88 2.90 7.83
CA SER A 99 -6.94 1.81 8.83
C SER A 99 -8.29 1.74 9.54
N ALA A 100 -9.04 2.85 9.58
CA ALA A 100 -10.38 2.90 10.14
C ALA A 100 -11.42 2.18 9.28
N VAL A 101 -11.21 2.11 7.98
CA VAL A 101 -12.12 1.45 7.03
C VAL A 101 -11.65 0.04 6.66
N ILE A 102 -10.34 -0.22 6.60
CA ILE A 102 -9.77 -1.56 6.41
C ILE A 102 -9.58 -2.24 7.77
N HIS A 103 -10.67 -2.71 8.35
CA HIS A 103 -10.70 -3.27 9.70
C HIS A 103 -9.75 -4.46 9.92
N ASP A 104 -9.39 -5.18 8.86
CA ASP A 104 -8.50 -6.34 8.92
C ASP A 104 -7.13 -6.01 9.51
N TRP A 105 -6.56 -4.83 9.19
CA TRP A 105 -5.27 -4.41 9.72
C TRP A 105 -5.31 -4.21 11.24
N ARG A 106 -6.42 -3.66 11.75
CA ARG A 106 -6.62 -3.51 13.20
C ARG A 106 -6.84 -4.84 13.90
N LYS A 107 -7.52 -5.80 13.25
CA LYS A 107 -7.68 -7.16 13.77
C LYS A 107 -6.33 -7.87 13.91
N VAL A 108 -5.39 -7.64 12.98
CA VAL A 108 -4.03 -8.16 13.11
C VAL A 108 -3.30 -7.44 14.24
N LYS A 109 -3.38 -6.10 14.30
CA LYS A 109 -2.69 -5.31 15.32
C LYS A 109 -3.09 -5.68 16.74
N ASN A 110 -4.35 -5.99 16.97
CA ASN A 110 -4.85 -6.38 18.29
C ASN A 110 -4.80 -7.90 18.55
N GLY A 111 -4.24 -8.69 17.63
CA GLY A 111 -4.06 -10.13 17.78
C GLY A 111 -5.32 -10.99 17.52
N SER A 112 -6.44 -10.38 17.10
CA SER A 112 -7.67 -11.13 16.79
C SER A 112 -7.55 -12.01 15.52
N VAL A 113 -6.65 -11.63 14.61
CA VAL A 113 -6.33 -12.37 13.38
C VAL A 113 -4.82 -12.39 13.22
N ARG A 114 -4.26 -13.53 12.80
CA ARG A 114 -2.84 -13.63 12.51
C ARG A 114 -2.52 -13.06 11.11
N ALA A 115 -1.46 -12.27 11.00
CA ALA A 115 -1.03 -11.70 9.73
C ALA A 115 -0.79 -12.74 8.62
N PRO A 116 -0.17 -13.92 8.88
CA PRO A 116 -0.06 -14.98 7.89
C PRO A 116 -1.39 -15.45 7.30
N ALA A 117 -2.40 -15.65 8.16
CA ALA A 117 -3.73 -16.08 7.70
C ALA A 117 -4.37 -15.00 6.82
N LEU A 118 -4.32 -13.75 7.26
CA LEU A 118 -4.86 -12.63 6.48
C LEU A 118 -4.17 -12.50 5.11
N ARG A 119 -2.84 -12.61 5.04
CA ARG A 119 -2.09 -12.56 3.76
C ARG A 119 -2.44 -13.72 2.83
N GLN A 120 -2.78 -14.89 3.38
CA GLN A 120 -3.18 -16.03 2.58
C GLN A 120 -4.55 -15.82 1.94
N GLU A 121 -5.49 -15.24 2.66
CA GLU A 121 -6.89 -15.09 2.25
C GLU A 121 -7.19 -13.81 1.49
N LYS A 122 -6.51 -12.70 1.83
CA LYS A 122 -6.88 -11.36 1.35
C LYS A 122 -5.71 -10.63 0.69
N ILE A 123 -6.06 -9.74 -0.24
CA ILE A 123 -5.06 -8.92 -0.96
C ILE A 123 -4.70 -7.62 -0.24
N ASN A 124 -5.51 -7.14 0.70
CA ASN A 124 -5.31 -5.85 1.38
C ASN A 124 -4.02 -5.76 2.23
N THR A 125 -3.29 -6.87 2.36
CA THR A 125 -1.96 -6.92 2.97
C THR A 125 -0.82 -7.06 1.96
N HIS A 126 -1.12 -7.00 0.66
CA HIS A 126 -0.11 -7.06 -0.39
C HIS A 126 0.37 -5.68 -0.81
N SER A 127 1.63 -5.61 -1.26
CA SER A 127 2.30 -4.36 -1.66
C SER A 127 1.55 -3.59 -2.75
N VAL A 128 0.94 -4.30 -3.70
CA VAL A 128 0.16 -3.69 -4.78
C VAL A 128 -0.99 -2.85 -4.25
N VAL A 129 -1.69 -3.34 -3.21
CA VAL A 129 -2.82 -2.61 -2.59
C VAL A 129 -2.33 -1.44 -1.77
N LEU A 130 -1.28 -1.61 -0.93
CA LEU A 130 -0.76 -0.51 -0.11
C LEU A 130 -0.28 0.66 -0.97
N ARG A 131 0.44 0.37 -2.06
CA ARG A 131 0.88 1.39 -3.03
C ARG A 131 -0.30 2.05 -3.75
N ALA A 132 -1.28 1.27 -4.19
CA ALA A 132 -2.49 1.82 -4.81
C ALA A 132 -3.28 2.71 -3.84
N LEU A 133 -3.32 2.36 -2.55
CA LEU A 133 -3.90 3.22 -1.52
C LEU A 133 -3.11 4.53 -1.38
N GLY A 134 -1.77 4.52 -1.46
CA GLY A 134 -0.97 5.76 -1.50
C GLY A 134 -1.39 6.67 -2.65
N GLY A 135 -1.45 6.13 -3.87
CA GLY A 135 -1.92 6.88 -5.06
C GLY A 135 -3.38 7.34 -4.96
N LEU A 136 -4.26 6.54 -4.32
CA LEU A 136 -5.63 6.95 -4.03
C LEU A 136 -5.66 8.16 -3.10
N GLY A 137 -4.82 8.15 -2.05
CA GLY A 137 -4.71 9.25 -1.10
C GLY A 137 -4.39 10.57 -1.78
N LYS A 138 -3.34 10.56 -2.60
CA LYS A 138 -2.98 11.72 -3.41
C LYS A 138 -4.16 12.22 -4.25
N ALA A 139 -4.78 11.32 -5.01
CA ALA A 139 -5.86 11.69 -5.92
C ALA A 139 -7.10 12.24 -5.20
N VAL A 140 -7.48 11.64 -4.06
CA VAL A 140 -8.70 12.05 -3.35
C VAL A 140 -8.49 13.32 -2.54
N ILE A 141 -7.31 13.52 -1.96
CA ILE A 141 -6.96 14.74 -1.22
C ILE A 141 -6.89 15.93 -2.20
N ASP A 142 -6.27 15.75 -3.37
CA ASP A 142 -6.20 16.81 -4.38
C ASP A 142 -7.59 17.20 -4.91
N ALA A 143 -8.47 16.22 -5.14
CA ALA A 143 -9.80 16.47 -5.68
C ALA A 143 -10.79 17.02 -4.63
N TYR A 144 -10.64 16.60 -3.36
CA TYR A 144 -11.59 16.91 -2.27
C TYR A 144 -10.88 17.24 -0.96
N PRO A 145 -10.10 18.34 -0.89
CA PRO A 145 -9.22 18.61 0.25
C PRO A 145 -9.94 18.69 1.60
N ASN A 146 -11.22 19.07 1.63
CA ASN A 146 -12.01 19.24 2.86
C ASN A 146 -12.96 18.07 3.16
N GLU A 147 -13.13 17.11 2.24
CA GLU A 147 -14.16 16.04 2.35
C GLU A 147 -13.60 14.64 2.07
N TRP A 148 -12.31 14.51 1.87
CA TRP A 148 -11.69 13.27 1.42
C TRP A 148 -11.92 12.10 2.39
N GLU A 149 -11.98 12.34 3.70
CA GLU A 149 -12.19 11.29 4.70
C GLU A 149 -13.56 10.60 4.56
N ALA A 150 -14.60 11.37 4.28
CA ALA A 150 -15.95 10.83 4.12
C ALA A 150 -16.04 9.84 2.95
N ARG A 151 -15.27 10.04 1.90
CA ARG A 151 -15.27 9.18 0.72
C ARG A 151 -14.68 7.80 0.99
N PHE A 152 -13.81 7.66 1.99
CA PHE A 152 -13.23 6.35 2.33
C PHE A 152 -14.21 5.36 2.95
N VAL A 153 -15.36 5.80 3.42
CA VAL A 153 -16.41 4.89 3.92
C VAL A 153 -16.77 3.86 2.85
N ALA A 154 -16.75 4.23 1.56
CA ALA A 154 -17.01 3.32 0.46
C ALA A 154 -16.00 2.15 0.35
N LEU A 155 -14.80 2.28 0.88
CA LEU A 155 -13.80 1.20 0.89
C LEU A 155 -14.18 0.04 1.83
N ARG A 156 -15.13 0.23 2.75
CA ARG A 156 -15.65 -0.83 3.64
C ARG A 156 -16.35 -1.94 2.87
N ASP A 157 -16.95 -1.60 1.73
CA ASP A 157 -17.72 -2.53 0.90
C ASP A 157 -16.86 -3.29 -0.11
N ILE A 158 -15.53 -3.10 -0.07
CA ILE A 158 -14.62 -3.84 -0.93
C ILE A 158 -14.43 -5.25 -0.38
N ASP A 159 -14.67 -6.23 -1.22
CA ASP A 159 -14.32 -7.62 -0.92
C ASP A 159 -12.84 -7.88 -1.18
N TRP A 160 -12.04 -7.82 -0.12
CA TRP A 160 -10.59 -8.02 -0.19
C TRP A 160 -10.16 -9.48 -0.35
N ARG A 161 -11.07 -10.46 -0.37
CA ARG A 161 -10.73 -11.88 -0.52
C ARG A 161 -10.09 -12.13 -1.89
N LYS A 162 -9.10 -13.01 -1.93
CA LYS A 162 -8.48 -13.48 -3.17
C LYS A 162 -9.38 -14.40 -3.97
N SER A 163 -10.22 -15.15 -3.27
CA SER A 163 -11.14 -16.11 -3.87
C SER A 163 -12.53 -16.05 -3.24
N VAL A 164 -13.53 -16.39 -4.05
CA VAL A 164 -14.92 -16.58 -3.64
C VAL A 164 -15.31 -18.01 -4.01
N GLY A 165 -15.55 -18.85 -3.00
CA GLY A 165 -15.62 -20.30 -3.20
C GLY A 165 -14.31 -20.84 -3.76
N ASN A 166 -14.37 -21.63 -4.83
CA ASN A 166 -13.20 -22.25 -5.47
C ASN A 166 -12.66 -21.42 -6.67
N LYS A 167 -13.15 -20.20 -6.88
CA LYS A 167 -12.74 -19.33 -7.99
C LYS A 167 -12.00 -18.10 -7.49
N VAL A 168 -11.16 -17.53 -8.34
CA VAL A 168 -10.57 -16.21 -8.09
C VAL A 168 -11.70 -15.20 -7.92
N ASN A 169 -11.52 -14.25 -7.01
CA ASN A 169 -12.50 -13.18 -6.81
C ASN A 169 -12.58 -12.32 -8.08
N PRO A 170 -13.76 -12.25 -8.74
CA PRO A 170 -13.91 -11.51 -10.00
C PRO A 170 -13.54 -10.02 -9.90
N GLN A 171 -13.61 -9.44 -8.69
CA GLN A 171 -13.22 -8.05 -8.47
C GLN A 171 -11.73 -7.81 -8.73
N TRP A 172 -10.89 -8.83 -8.57
CA TRP A 172 -9.44 -8.71 -8.64
C TRP A 172 -8.81 -9.54 -9.75
N GLU A 173 -9.60 -10.43 -10.36
CA GLU A 173 -9.16 -11.27 -11.48
C GLU A 173 -8.76 -10.42 -12.67
N ASN A 174 -7.60 -10.72 -13.27
CA ASN A 174 -6.98 -9.97 -14.37
C ASN A 174 -6.55 -8.52 -14.04
N ASP A 175 -6.83 -8.01 -12.85
CA ASP A 175 -6.32 -6.72 -12.37
C ASP A 175 -5.04 -6.91 -11.57
N CYS A 176 -5.13 -7.46 -10.37
CA CYS A 176 -3.96 -7.77 -9.54
C CYS A 176 -3.85 -9.24 -9.14
N ILE A 177 -4.79 -10.10 -9.55
CA ILE A 177 -4.69 -11.55 -9.39
C ILE A 177 -4.70 -12.19 -10.77
N ASN A 178 -3.68 -12.99 -11.07
CA ASN A 178 -3.63 -13.80 -12.28
C ASN A 178 -3.31 -15.24 -11.88
N THR A 179 -4.11 -16.20 -12.38
CA THR A 179 -3.98 -17.64 -12.06
C THR A 179 -3.77 -17.92 -10.56
N GLY A 180 -4.51 -17.17 -9.70
CA GLY A 180 -4.45 -17.29 -8.23
C GLY A 180 -3.26 -16.60 -7.55
N SER A 181 -2.32 -16.03 -8.29
CA SER A 181 -1.16 -15.31 -7.77
C SER A 181 -1.38 -13.81 -7.77
N VAL A 182 -1.02 -13.13 -6.67
CA VAL A 182 -1.09 -11.66 -6.60
C VAL A 182 0.11 -11.05 -7.31
N LEU A 183 -0.16 -10.21 -8.30
CA LEU A 183 0.83 -9.45 -9.04
C LEU A 183 1.13 -8.11 -8.37
N SER A 184 2.38 -7.66 -8.45
CA SER A 184 2.81 -6.36 -7.88
C SER A 184 3.53 -5.45 -8.90
N ASN A 185 3.38 -5.75 -10.19
CA ASN A 185 3.93 -4.92 -11.25
C ASN A 185 3.14 -3.60 -11.43
N ARG A 186 3.68 -2.69 -12.27
CA ARG A 186 3.07 -1.38 -12.53
C ARG A 186 1.62 -1.50 -13.04
N GLN A 187 1.36 -2.47 -13.92
CA GLN A 187 0.04 -2.64 -14.52
C GLN A 187 -1.01 -3.07 -13.48
N ALA A 188 -0.67 -4.05 -12.63
CA ALA A 188 -1.53 -4.49 -11.54
C ALA A 188 -1.81 -3.34 -10.55
N ARG A 189 -0.81 -2.48 -10.26
CA ARG A 189 -1.00 -1.32 -9.40
C ARG A 189 -1.97 -0.30 -10.02
N VAL A 190 -1.83 0.04 -11.30
CA VAL A 190 -2.76 0.96 -11.99
C VAL A 190 -4.18 0.38 -12.02
N ALA A 191 -4.33 -0.91 -12.28
CA ALA A 191 -5.62 -1.58 -12.26
C ALA A 191 -6.26 -1.57 -10.86
N THR A 192 -5.46 -1.86 -9.82
CA THR A 192 -5.93 -1.79 -8.42
C THR A 192 -6.34 -0.37 -8.05
N LEU A 193 -5.53 0.64 -8.42
CA LEU A 193 -5.86 2.05 -8.18
C LEU A 193 -7.17 2.46 -8.89
N ALA A 194 -7.40 1.98 -10.12
CA ALA A 194 -8.65 2.23 -10.85
C ALA A 194 -9.87 1.66 -10.09
N VAL A 195 -9.77 0.46 -9.52
CA VAL A 195 -10.83 -0.11 -8.67
C VAL A 195 -11.11 0.79 -7.47
N LEU A 196 -10.06 1.24 -6.78
CA LEU A 196 -10.20 2.05 -5.58
C LEU A 196 -10.79 3.43 -5.89
N LYS A 197 -10.35 4.09 -6.97
CA LYS A 197 -10.88 5.38 -7.44
C LYS A 197 -12.36 5.28 -7.81
N ASP A 198 -12.72 4.26 -8.59
CA ASP A 198 -14.11 4.03 -8.99
C ASP A 198 -15.00 3.84 -7.76
N LYS A 199 -14.51 3.12 -6.74
CA LYS A 199 -15.25 2.86 -5.50
C LYS A 199 -15.51 4.13 -4.67
N VAL A 200 -14.58 5.07 -4.66
CA VAL A 200 -14.73 6.36 -3.94
C VAL A 200 -15.34 7.48 -4.80
N GLY A 201 -15.72 7.17 -6.04
CA GLY A 201 -16.37 8.12 -6.95
C GLY A 201 -15.40 9.15 -7.55
N LEU A 202 -14.14 8.78 -7.80
CA LEU A 202 -13.18 9.58 -8.53
C LEU A 202 -13.16 9.23 -10.02
N ASP A 203 -12.91 10.24 -10.83
CA ASP A 203 -12.69 10.06 -12.26
C ASP A 203 -11.42 9.24 -12.54
N LEU A 204 -11.50 8.37 -13.53
CA LEU A 204 -10.39 7.54 -13.96
C LEU A 204 -9.58 8.24 -15.07
N SER A 205 -8.26 8.20 -14.96
CA SER A 205 -7.37 8.61 -16.06
C SER A 205 -7.51 7.68 -17.27
N GLY A 206 -6.99 8.11 -18.43
CA GLY A 206 -7.03 7.29 -19.65
C GLY A 206 -6.52 5.85 -19.48
N PRO A 207 -5.33 5.62 -18.87
CA PRO A 207 -4.84 4.28 -18.57
C PRO A 207 -5.73 3.50 -17.61
N GLU A 208 -6.31 4.15 -16.60
CA GLU A 208 -7.20 3.53 -15.61
C GLU A 208 -8.56 3.12 -16.23
N SER A 209 -9.10 3.93 -17.13
CA SER A 209 -10.37 3.67 -17.83
C SER A 209 -10.33 2.39 -18.66
N GLN A 210 -9.17 2.02 -19.21
CA GLN A 210 -9.00 0.78 -19.98
C GLN A 210 -9.27 -0.47 -19.14
N PHE A 211 -8.92 -0.45 -17.84
CA PHE A 211 -9.19 -1.58 -16.93
C PHE A 211 -10.68 -1.70 -16.60
N LYS A 212 -11.39 -0.57 -16.45
CA LYS A 212 -12.85 -0.58 -16.25
C LYS A 212 -13.60 -1.19 -17.45
N SER A 213 -13.20 -0.81 -18.67
CA SER A 213 -13.78 -1.34 -19.91
C SER A 213 -13.52 -2.84 -20.08
N LYS A 214 -12.31 -3.32 -19.75
CA LYS A 214 -11.98 -4.76 -19.79
C LYS A 214 -12.82 -5.57 -18.80
N ARG A 215 -13.02 -5.06 -17.59
CA ARG A 215 -13.88 -5.72 -16.59
C ARG A 215 -15.33 -5.79 -17.03
N ALA A 216 -15.87 -4.70 -17.57
CA ALA A 216 -17.23 -4.68 -18.09
C ALA A 216 -17.43 -5.71 -19.23
N ALA A 217 -16.46 -5.81 -20.14
CA ALA A 217 -16.48 -6.81 -21.21
C ALA A 217 -16.39 -8.26 -20.68
N ALA A 218 -15.53 -8.51 -19.67
CA ALA A 218 -15.41 -9.83 -19.06
C ALA A 218 -16.64 -10.26 -18.24
N ALA A 219 -17.38 -9.30 -17.67
CA ALA A 219 -18.63 -9.57 -16.95
C ALA A 219 -19.83 -9.83 -17.86
N ALA A 220 -19.74 -9.43 -19.14
CA ALA A 220 -20.77 -9.61 -20.15
C ALA A 220 -20.58 -10.90 -21.00
N ALA A 221 -19.45 -11.58 -20.86
CA ALA A 221 -19.10 -12.82 -21.56
C ALA A 221 -19.37 -14.05 -20.69
#